data_5f9ea58bc03bb4827f682424e77be83e
#
_entry.id   5f9ea58bc03bb4827f682424e77be83e
#
_cell.length_a   1.000
_cell.length_b   1.000
_cell.length_c   1.000
_cell.angle_alpha   90.00
_cell.angle_beta   90.00
_cell.angle_gamma   90.00
#
_symmetry.space_group_name_H-M   'P 1'
#
loop_
_entity.id
_entity.type
_entity.pdbx_description
1 polymer ?
#
loop_
_entity_poly.entity_id
_entity_poly.type
_entity_poly.pdbx_seq_one_letter_code
_entity_poly.pdbx_strand_id
1 'polypeptide(L)'
;MKVVKAHNMTREAARSKVDSQFSELMARFDETVSDVTYSWQDDLMAFSFHARGFDFKGTLNVTDTELAIDLDIPLMLRAFQGLVQERLEEGLDEFLET
;
A
#
# COMPACT_ATOMS: atom_id res chain seq x y z
N MET A 1 -10.49 -4.44 -0.49
CA MET A 1 -9.68 -5.00 -1.59
C MET A 1 -8.31 -5.37 -1.05
N LYS A 2 -7.84 -6.57 -1.35
CA LYS A 2 -6.60 -7.09 -0.79
C LYS A 2 -5.62 -7.50 -1.88
N VAL A 3 -4.36 -7.08 -1.75
CA VAL A 3 -3.27 -7.47 -2.64
C VAL A 3 -2.13 -8.04 -1.80
N VAL A 4 -1.64 -9.22 -2.19
CA VAL A 4 -0.56 -9.90 -1.48
C VAL A 4 0.58 -10.14 -2.47
N LYS A 5 1.80 -9.77 -2.08
CA LYS A 5 3.01 -9.99 -2.88
C LYS A 5 4.11 -10.59 -2.02
N ALA A 6 4.78 -11.59 -2.57
CA ALA A 6 5.95 -12.19 -1.90
C ALA A 6 7.14 -11.25 -1.94
N HIS A 7 7.95 -11.28 -0.88
CA HIS A 7 9.23 -10.58 -0.84
C HIS A 7 10.36 -11.57 -0.49
N ASN A 8 11.58 -11.22 -0.84
CA ASN A 8 12.77 -12.05 -0.59
C ASN A 8 13.68 -11.45 0.49
N MET A 9 13.07 -10.69 1.40
CA MET A 9 13.78 -10.03 2.49
C MET A 9 13.45 -10.69 3.81
N THR A 10 14.17 -10.32 4.86
CA THR A 10 13.72 -10.65 6.22
C THR A 10 12.51 -9.77 6.53
N ARG A 11 11.70 -10.18 7.52
CA ARG A 11 10.55 -9.38 7.96
C ARG A 11 11.00 -7.98 8.39
N GLU A 12 12.10 -7.91 9.15
CA GLU A 12 12.64 -6.63 9.63
C GLU A 12 13.08 -5.72 8.49
N ALA A 13 13.76 -6.28 7.48
CA ALA A 13 14.18 -5.51 6.31
C ALA A 13 12.99 -5.05 5.50
N ALA A 14 11.98 -5.89 5.30
CA ALA A 14 10.78 -5.55 4.58
C ALA A 14 10.02 -4.44 5.31
N ARG A 15 9.86 -4.55 6.63
CA ARG A 15 9.20 -3.53 7.44
C ARG A 15 9.94 -2.19 7.36
N SER A 16 11.25 -2.21 7.46
CA SER A 16 12.07 -1.01 7.37
C SER A 16 11.94 -0.33 6.01
N LYS A 17 11.93 -1.12 4.94
CA LYS A 17 11.75 -0.59 3.59
C LYS A 17 10.38 0.06 3.42
N VAL A 18 9.33 -0.59 3.91
CA VAL A 18 7.98 -0.01 3.87
C VAL A 18 7.95 1.30 4.65
N ASP A 19 8.49 1.30 5.88
CA ASP A 19 8.47 2.49 6.72
C ASP A 19 9.17 3.68 6.06
N SER A 20 10.33 3.45 5.46
CA SER A 20 11.11 4.52 4.85
C SER A 20 10.60 4.98 3.49
N GLN A 21 9.85 4.14 2.76
CA GLN A 21 9.46 4.39 1.38
C GLN A 21 7.95 4.38 1.13
N PHE A 22 7.13 4.35 2.18
CA PHE A 22 5.68 4.23 2.00
C PHE A 22 5.08 5.38 1.20
N SER A 23 5.50 6.61 1.47
CA SER A 23 4.97 7.77 0.72
C SER A 23 5.31 7.67 -0.76
N GLU A 24 6.51 7.18 -1.08
CA GLU A 24 6.93 6.94 -2.45
C GLU A 24 6.10 5.84 -3.12
N LEU A 25 5.81 4.77 -2.37
CA LEU A 25 4.95 3.70 -2.85
C LEU A 25 3.56 4.23 -3.21
N MET A 26 3.00 5.08 -2.35
CA MET A 26 1.68 5.65 -2.62
C MET A 26 1.70 6.60 -3.82
N ALA A 27 2.80 7.34 -4.02
CA ALA A 27 2.95 8.20 -5.19
C ALA A 27 3.01 7.40 -6.50
N ARG A 28 3.54 6.18 -6.45
CA ARG A 28 3.52 5.27 -7.60
C ARG A 28 2.13 4.74 -7.89
N PHE A 29 1.30 4.60 -6.84
CA PHE A 29 -0.09 4.20 -6.99
C PHE A 29 -0.89 5.26 -7.75
N ASP A 30 -0.73 6.55 -7.39
CA ASP A 30 -1.40 7.66 -8.05
C ASP A 30 -0.62 8.94 -7.78
N GLU A 31 -0.36 9.72 -8.84
CA GLU A 31 0.42 10.97 -8.74
C GLU A 31 -0.30 12.07 -7.95
N THR A 32 -1.63 11.95 -7.76
CA THR A 32 -2.39 12.93 -6.98
C THR A 32 -2.39 12.65 -5.49
N VAL A 33 -1.72 11.60 -5.04
CA VAL A 33 -1.67 11.23 -3.61
C VAL A 33 -1.09 12.36 -2.78
N SER A 34 -1.78 12.70 -1.69
CA SER A 34 -1.35 13.68 -0.71
C SER A 34 -1.84 13.27 0.68
N ASP A 35 -1.38 13.99 1.71
CA ASP A 35 -1.80 13.79 3.10
C ASP A 35 -1.62 12.35 3.57
N VAL A 36 -0.49 11.75 3.21
CA VAL A 36 -0.16 10.37 3.61
C VAL A 36 0.15 10.34 5.10
N THR A 37 -0.58 9.52 5.84
CA THR A 37 -0.31 9.27 7.26
C THR A 37 -0.28 7.78 7.50
N TYR A 38 0.54 7.34 8.44
CA TYR A 38 0.58 5.93 8.81
C TYR A 38 1.13 5.75 10.23
N SER A 39 0.76 4.65 10.84
CA SER A 39 1.28 4.26 12.15
C SER A 39 1.39 2.75 12.24
N TRP A 40 2.40 2.28 12.96
CA TRP A 40 2.68 0.87 13.13
C TRP A 40 2.18 0.35 14.48
N GLN A 41 1.66 -0.87 14.46
CA GLN A 41 1.45 -1.67 15.65
C GLN A 41 2.04 -3.05 15.33
N ASP A 42 3.20 -3.35 15.91
CA ASP A 42 4.00 -4.53 15.53
C ASP A 42 4.31 -4.50 14.02
N ASP A 43 3.91 -5.51 13.27
CA ASP A 43 4.16 -5.61 11.83
C ASP A 43 2.96 -5.20 10.98
N LEU A 44 1.96 -4.59 11.60
CA LEU A 44 0.77 -4.09 10.92
C LEU A 44 0.79 -2.57 10.90
N MET A 45 0.73 -2.00 9.71
CA MET A 45 0.67 -0.56 9.52
C MET A 45 -0.74 -0.15 9.09
N ALA A 46 -1.35 0.75 9.85
CA ALA A 46 -2.58 1.40 9.44
C ALA A 46 -2.21 2.70 8.73
N PHE A 47 -2.84 2.97 7.60
CA PHE A 47 -2.49 4.15 6.81
C PHE A 47 -3.73 4.83 6.23
N SER A 48 -3.55 6.10 5.85
CA SER A 48 -4.56 6.85 5.10
C SER A 48 -3.88 7.83 4.16
N PHE A 49 -4.57 8.18 3.10
CA PHE A 49 -4.10 9.19 2.15
C PHE A 49 -5.29 9.75 1.37
N HIS A 50 -5.04 10.86 0.68
CA HIS A 50 -6.04 11.50 -0.19
C HIS A 50 -5.57 11.38 -1.63
N ALA A 51 -6.48 11.04 -2.53
CA ALA A 51 -6.19 10.97 -3.96
C ALA A 51 -7.47 11.15 -4.76
N ARG A 52 -7.40 11.94 -5.83
CA ARG A 52 -8.50 12.16 -6.78
C ARG A 52 -9.81 12.61 -6.12
N GLY A 53 -9.72 13.37 -5.03
CA GLY A 53 -10.90 13.86 -4.32
C GLY A 53 -11.50 12.88 -3.32
N PHE A 54 -10.84 11.76 -3.07
CA PHE A 54 -11.32 10.74 -2.13
C PHE A 54 -10.30 10.49 -1.03
N ASP A 55 -10.82 10.13 0.14
CA ASP A 55 -9.99 9.68 1.26
C ASP A 55 -9.91 8.16 1.22
N PHE A 56 -8.70 7.64 1.23
CA PHE A 56 -8.43 6.19 1.28
C PHE A 56 -7.81 5.84 2.61
N LYS A 57 -8.13 4.65 3.09
CA LYS A 57 -7.48 4.08 4.27
C LYS A 57 -7.35 2.58 4.12
N GLY A 58 -6.41 2.01 4.83
CA GLY A 58 -6.17 0.59 4.76
C GLY A 58 -5.11 0.15 5.74
N THR A 59 -4.67 -1.08 5.55
CA THR A 59 -3.60 -1.68 6.35
C THR A 59 -2.58 -2.35 5.45
N LEU A 60 -1.34 -2.42 5.93
CA LEU A 60 -0.28 -3.18 5.29
C LEU A 60 0.33 -4.09 6.36
N ASN A 61 0.27 -5.38 6.14
CA ASN A 61 0.84 -6.37 7.05
C ASN A 61 2.12 -6.94 6.46
N VAL A 62 3.19 -6.95 7.26
CA VAL A 62 4.48 -7.50 6.86
C VAL A 62 4.67 -8.84 7.54
N THR A 63 4.88 -9.89 6.75
CA THR A 63 5.23 -11.21 7.27
C THR A 63 6.66 -11.58 6.86
N ASP A 64 7.12 -12.75 7.23
CA ASP A 64 8.44 -13.24 6.86
C ASP A 64 8.61 -13.38 5.34
N THR A 65 7.50 -13.56 4.61
CA THR A 65 7.55 -13.90 3.19
C THR A 65 6.70 -12.98 2.31
N GLU A 66 5.81 -12.18 2.88
CA GLU A 66 4.83 -11.43 2.09
C GLU A 66 4.56 -10.03 2.63
N LEU A 67 4.11 -9.15 1.72
CA LEU A 67 3.45 -7.90 2.04
C LEU A 67 1.98 -8.06 1.66
N ALA A 68 1.07 -7.75 2.58
CA ALA A 68 -0.37 -7.83 2.33
C ALA A 68 -0.99 -6.45 2.56
N ILE A 69 -1.49 -5.84 1.50
CA ILE A 69 -2.21 -4.56 1.59
C ILE A 69 -3.70 -4.85 1.51
N ASP A 70 -4.46 -4.29 2.45
CA ASP A 70 -5.91 -4.30 2.42
C ASP A 70 -6.36 -2.85 2.35
N LEU A 71 -6.94 -2.45 1.22
CA LEU A 71 -7.35 -1.08 0.94
C LEU A 71 -8.86 -0.98 0.93
N ASP A 72 -9.39 -0.07 1.73
CA ASP A 72 -10.82 0.26 1.71
C ASP A 72 -11.10 1.13 0.48
N ILE A 73 -11.96 0.63 -0.40
CA ILE A 73 -12.33 1.36 -1.61
C ILE A 73 -13.60 2.16 -1.32
N PRO A 74 -13.59 3.50 -1.49
CA PRO A 74 -14.80 4.29 -1.36
C PRO A 74 -15.92 3.73 -2.23
N LEU A 75 -17.13 3.73 -1.71
CA LEU A 75 -18.29 3.14 -2.39
C LEU A 75 -18.46 3.64 -3.83
N MET A 76 -18.23 4.92 -4.05
CA MET A 76 -18.37 5.54 -5.37
C MET A 76 -17.32 5.05 -6.37
N LEU A 77 -16.23 4.44 -5.91
CA LEU A 77 -15.15 3.94 -6.75
C LEU A 77 -15.20 2.44 -6.98
N ARG A 78 -16.21 1.74 -6.46
CA ARG A 78 -16.29 0.29 -6.60
C ARG A 78 -16.37 -0.19 -8.04
N ALA A 79 -16.96 0.61 -8.92
CA ALA A 79 -16.99 0.30 -10.34
C ALA A 79 -15.59 0.29 -10.98
N PHE A 80 -14.61 0.95 -10.33
CA PHE A 80 -13.24 1.05 -10.81
C PHE A 80 -12.28 0.18 -10.00
N GLN A 81 -12.81 -0.75 -9.21
CA GLN A 81 -12.00 -1.56 -8.30
C GLN A 81 -10.90 -2.34 -9.04
N GLY A 82 -11.19 -2.86 -10.23
CA GLY A 82 -10.20 -3.59 -11.02
C GLY A 82 -9.02 -2.71 -11.42
N LEU A 83 -9.28 -1.46 -11.81
CA LEU A 83 -8.22 -0.51 -12.16
C LEU A 83 -7.39 -0.14 -10.93
N VAL A 84 -8.04 0.08 -9.79
CA VAL A 84 -7.35 0.39 -8.54
C VAL A 84 -6.44 -0.77 -8.14
N GLN A 85 -6.93 -1.99 -8.24
CA GLN A 85 -6.16 -3.19 -7.93
C GLN A 85 -4.93 -3.32 -8.84
N GLU A 86 -5.12 -3.11 -10.13
CA GLU A 86 -4.02 -3.18 -11.10
C GLU A 86 -2.93 -2.16 -10.79
N ARG A 87 -3.32 -0.92 -10.49
CA ARG A 87 -2.38 0.13 -10.11
C ARG A 87 -1.60 -0.21 -8.85
N LEU A 88 -2.29 -0.76 -7.87
CA LEU A 88 -1.67 -1.14 -6.61
C LEU A 88 -0.69 -2.30 -6.81
N GLU A 89 -1.06 -3.29 -7.61
CA GLU A 89 -0.17 -4.42 -7.92
C GLU A 89 1.09 -3.95 -8.64
N GLU A 90 0.95 -3.09 -9.64
CA GLU A 90 2.09 -2.52 -10.36
C GLU A 90 3.02 -1.74 -9.43
N GLY A 91 2.46 -0.91 -8.56
CA GLY A 91 3.24 -0.13 -7.61
C GLY A 91 4.00 -1.01 -6.64
N LEU A 92 3.39 -2.09 -6.15
CA LEU A 92 4.05 -3.04 -5.28
C LEU A 92 5.15 -3.82 -5.99
N ASP A 93 4.93 -4.24 -7.21
CA ASP A 93 5.94 -4.95 -8.00
C ASP A 93 7.17 -4.05 -8.20
N GLU A 94 6.99 -2.81 -8.58
CA GLU A 94 8.09 -1.84 -8.72
C GLU A 94 8.81 -1.60 -7.38
N PHE A 95 8.04 -1.46 -6.31
CA PHE A 95 8.60 -1.27 -4.97
C PHE A 95 9.48 -2.45 -4.55
N LEU A 96 9.05 -3.66 -4.83
CA LEU A 96 9.79 -4.87 -4.45
C LEU A 96 11.00 -5.14 -5.34
N GLU A 97 11.03 -4.58 -6.55
CA GLU A 97 12.16 -4.71 -7.47
C GLU A 97 13.31 -3.73 -7.15
N THR A 98 13.03 -2.70 -6.40
CA THR A 98 14.06 -1.73 -6.00
C THR A 98 14.64 -2.08 -4.64
#